data_359611ce54feb1f0a67104c2fc287f74
#
_entry.id   359611ce54feb1f0a67104c2fc287f74
#
_cell.length_a   1.000
_cell.length_b   1.000
_cell.length_c   1.000
_cell.angle_alpha   90.00
_cell.angle_beta   90.00
_cell.angle_gamma   90.00
#
_symmetry.space_group_name_H-M   'P 1'
#
loop_
_entity.id
_entity.type
_entity.pdbx_description
1 polymer ?
#
loop_
_entity_poly.entity_id
_entity_poly.type
_entity_poly.pdbx_seq_one_letter_code
_entity_poly.pdbx_strand_id
1 'polypeptide(L)'
;MGRKLARALGCPFFDTDDLIVRAHGAIATIFSTEGEAAFRVYEQETIAERLRQSAASVIALGGGALTVAQTRALLRERAYTIFIRVSPERALARVRASRQRRPMLGERPTLATVKRLYEERLPHYARADYVVDGDRRKDTAVIADVVGWLDTRRFPCNR
;
A
#
# COMPACT_ATOMS: atom_id res chain seq x y z
N MET A 1 -6.80 2.80 -6.91
CA MET A 1 -5.61 2.95 -7.77
C MET A 1 -5.03 1.58 -8.13
N GLY A 2 -4.58 0.75 -7.20
CA GLY A 2 -3.92 -0.54 -7.47
C GLY A 2 -4.68 -1.48 -8.40
N ARG A 3 -5.99 -1.68 -8.21
CA ARG A 3 -6.82 -2.49 -9.12
C ARG A 3 -6.83 -1.99 -10.58
N LYS A 4 -6.78 -0.67 -10.77
CA LYS A 4 -6.73 -0.08 -12.11
C LYS A 4 -5.34 -0.27 -12.74
N LEU A 5 -4.28 -0.15 -11.95
CA LEU A 5 -2.90 -0.43 -12.40
C LEU A 5 -2.75 -1.91 -12.79
N ALA A 6 -3.21 -2.84 -11.95
CA ALA A 6 -3.16 -4.27 -12.25
C ALA A 6 -3.88 -4.62 -13.56
N ARG A 7 -5.05 -4.00 -13.79
CA ARG A 7 -5.78 -4.17 -15.06
C ARG A 7 -4.98 -3.63 -16.25
N ALA A 8 -4.33 -2.48 -16.11
CA ALA A 8 -3.50 -1.91 -17.18
C ALA A 8 -2.26 -2.76 -17.48
N LEU A 9 -1.74 -3.48 -16.48
CA LEU A 9 -0.59 -4.39 -16.59
C LEU A 9 -0.97 -5.83 -16.97
N GLY A 10 -2.26 -6.16 -17.04
CA GLY A 10 -2.73 -7.52 -17.32
C GLY A 10 -2.35 -8.54 -16.24
N CYS A 11 -2.23 -8.12 -14.97
CA CYS A 11 -1.78 -8.99 -13.88
C CYS A 11 -2.74 -8.98 -12.68
N PRO A 12 -2.66 -9.98 -11.77
CA PRO A 12 -3.47 -10.03 -10.56
C PRO A 12 -3.24 -8.83 -9.64
N PHE A 13 -4.29 -8.49 -8.87
CA PHE A 13 -4.26 -7.48 -7.81
C PHE A 13 -4.52 -8.11 -6.46
N PHE A 14 -3.68 -7.77 -5.48
CA PHE A 14 -3.85 -8.15 -4.08
C PHE A 14 -3.82 -6.89 -3.19
N ASP A 15 -4.68 -6.87 -2.19
CA ASP A 15 -4.66 -5.88 -1.10
C ASP A 15 -4.31 -6.63 0.19
N THR A 16 -3.21 -6.24 0.85
CA THR A 16 -2.74 -6.95 2.05
C THR A 16 -3.76 -6.89 3.19
N ASP A 17 -4.46 -5.76 3.33
CA ASP A 17 -5.51 -5.64 4.36
C ASP A 17 -6.66 -6.62 4.07
N ASP A 18 -7.10 -6.75 2.81
CA ASP A 18 -8.14 -7.70 2.41
C ASP A 18 -7.71 -9.17 2.66
N LEU A 19 -6.43 -9.50 2.42
CA LEU A 19 -5.91 -10.84 2.67
C LEU A 19 -5.85 -11.15 4.16
N ILE A 20 -5.38 -10.22 4.99
CA ILE A 20 -5.34 -10.37 6.44
C ILE A 20 -6.76 -10.56 7.00
N VAL A 21 -7.72 -9.75 6.53
CA VAL A 21 -9.13 -9.88 6.96
C VAL A 21 -9.70 -11.26 6.65
N ARG A 22 -9.37 -11.85 5.50
CA ARG A 22 -9.82 -13.20 5.13
C ARG A 22 -9.22 -14.29 6.00
N ALA A 23 -7.96 -14.15 6.40
CA ALA A 23 -7.22 -15.16 7.16
C ALA A 23 -7.44 -15.05 8.67
N HIS A 24 -7.52 -13.83 9.20
CA HIS A 24 -7.46 -13.55 10.64
C HIS A 24 -8.68 -12.77 11.17
N GLY A 25 -9.62 -12.38 10.31
CA GLY A 25 -10.78 -11.58 10.72
C GLY A 25 -10.53 -10.07 10.65
N ALA A 26 -11.46 -9.30 11.22
CA ALA A 26 -11.45 -7.84 11.08
C ALA A 26 -10.21 -7.21 11.73
N ILE A 27 -9.54 -6.31 11.01
CA ILE A 27 -8.32 -5.62 11.49
C ILE A 27 -8.57 -4.90 12.83
N ALA A 28 -9.72 -4.28 13.00
CA ALA A 28 -10.07 -3.62 14.26
C ALA A 28 -10.13 -4.61 15.44
N THR A 29 -10.59 -5.83 15.21
CA THR A 29 -10.59 -6.90 16.21
C THR A 29 -9.17 -7.33 16.55
N ILE A 30 -8.32 -7.60 15.54
CA ILE A 30 -6.92 -7.96 15.77
C ILE A 30 -6.24 -6.89 16.64
N PHE A 31 -6.41 -5.60 16.30
CA PHE A 31 -5.83 -4.51 17.11
C PHE A 31 -6.35 -4.48 18.54
N SER A 32 -7.62 -4.77 18.78
CA SER A 32 -8.22 -4.73 20.13
C SER A 32 -7.90 -5.95 20.96
N THR A 33 -7.76 -7.16 20.37
CA THR A 33 -7.55 -8.43 21.08
C THR A 33 -6.09 -8.85 21.16
N GLU A 34 -5.29 -8.57 20.11
CA GLU A 34 -3.93 -9.07 19.96
C GLU A 34 -2.89 -7.93 19.88
N GLY A 35 -3.35 -6.71 19.58
CA GLY A 35 -2.51 -5.53 19.51
C GLY A 35 -1.88 -5.28 18.14
N GLU A 36 -1.22 -4.12 18.01
CA GLU A 36 -0.54 -3.72 16.77
C GLU A 36 0.60 -4.68 16.39
N ALA A 37 1.34 -5.19 17.37
CA ALA A 37 2.49 -6.07 17.11
C ALA A 37 2.07 -7.35 16.38
N ALA A 38 0.99 -7.99 16.79
CA ALA A 38 0.44 -9.17 16.12
C ALA A 38 -0.02 -8.85 14.69
N PHE A 39 -0.72 -7.72 14.51
CA PHE A 39 -1.09 -7.26 13.17
C PHE A 39 0.13 -7.09 12.25
N ARG A 40 1.24 -6.54 12.75
CA ARG A 40 2.46 -6.37 11.96
C ARG A 40 3.10 -7.71 11.57
N VAL A 41 3.01 -8.73 12.39
CA VAL A 41 3.44 -10.09 12.03
C VAL A 41 2.58 -10.61 10.88
N TYR A 42 1.26 -10.54 10.98
CA TYR A 42 0.34 -10.98 9.91
C TYR A 42 0.55 -10.20 8.60
N GLU A 43 0.76 -8.89 8.69
CA GLU A 43 1.06 -8.04 7.53
C GLU A 43 2.36 -8.47 6.85
N GLN A 44 3.42 -8.72 7.62
CA GLN A 44 4.71 -9.17 7.11
C GLN A 44 4.62 -10.56 6.45
N GLU A 45 3.97 -11.52 7.10
CA GLU A 45 3.78 -12.88 6.58
C GLU A 45 2.96 -12.86 5.28
N THR A 46 1.89 -12.08 5.24
CA THR A 46 1.05 -11.90 4.04
C THR A 46 1.85 -11.34 2.87
N ILE A 47 2.69 -10.32 3.11
CA ILE A 47 3.55 -9.74 2.09
C ILE A 47 4.59 -10.76 1.62
N ALA A 48 5.27 -11.43 2.55
CA ALA A 48 6.28 -12.43 2.23
C ALA A 48 5.70 -13.58 1.38
N GLU A 49 4.51 -14.05 1.71
CA GLU A 49 3.81 -15.08 0.95
C GLU A 49 3.52 -14.63 -0.48
N ARG A 50 3.02 -13.41 -0.66
CA ARG A 50 2.74 -12.88 -2.00
C ARG A 50 4.01 -12.71 -2.84
N LEU A 51 5.11 -12.26 -2.23
CA LEU A 51 6.39 -12.05 -2.91
C LEU A 51 7.13 -13.35 -3.25
N ARG A 52 6.80 -14.47 -2.60
CA ARG A 52 7.32 -15.80 -2.98
C ARG A 52 6.72 -16.34 -4.27
N GLN A 53 5.56 -15.86 -4.66
CA GLN A 53 4.92 -16.29 -5.91
C GLN A 53 5.64 -15.67 -7.11
N SER A 54 5.97 -16.52 -8.10
CA SER A 54 6.77 -16.12 -9.26
C SER A 54 5.99 -15.28 -10.28
N ALA A 55 4.65 -15.28 -10.23
CA ALA A 55 3.84 -14.52 -11.16
C ALA A 55 3.82 -13.02 -10.81
N ALA A 56 4.00 -12.18 -11.83
CA ALA A 56 3.89 -10.75 -11.69
C ALA A 56 2.50 -10.34 -11.15
N SER A 57 2.47 -9.44 -10.18
CA SER A 57 1.23 -8.96 -9.57
C SER A 57 1.38 -7.54 -9.03
N VAL A 58 0.27 -6.86 -8.83
CA VAL A 58 0.20 -5.59 -8.11
C VAL A 58 -0.28 -5.86 -6.69
N ILE A 59 0.51 -5.46 -5.70
CA ILE A 59 0.20 -5.61 -4.28
C ILE A 59 0.02 -4.22 -3.67
N ALA A 60 -1.17 -3.92 -3.15
CA ALA A 60 -1.41 -2.74 -2.33
C ALA A 60 -1.04 -3.06 -0.89
N LEU A 61 -0.16 -2.24 -0.32
CA LEU A 61 0.32 -2.39 1.06
C LEU A 61 -0.49 -1.52 2.03
N GLY A 62 -0.69 -2.01 3.24
CA GLY A 62 -1.16 -1.20 4.36
C GLY A 62 -0.21 -0.04 4.63
N GLY A 63 -0.75 1.12 5.06
CA GLY A 63 0.05 2.34 5.24
C GLY A 63 1.15 2.23 6.31
N GLY A 64 1.16 1.20 7.14
CA GLY A 64 2.21 0.94 8.13
C GLY A 64 3.23 -0.10 7.71
N ALA A 65 3.03 -0.83 6.62
CA ALA A 65 3.89 -1.95 6.22
C ALA A 65 5.38 -1.55 6.10
N LEU A 66 5.66 -0.36 5.60
CA LEU A 66 7.04 0.14 5.44
C LEU A 66 7.68 0.64 6.74
N THR A 67 6.98 0.67 7.87
CA THR A 67 7.62 0.96 9.17
C THR A 67 8.45 -0.22 9.67
N VAL A 68 8.14 -1.44 9.23
CA VAL A 68 8.85 -2.68 9.56
C VAL A 68 10.10 -2.83 8.69
N ALA A 69 11.27 -2.95 9.31
CA ALA A 69 12.56 -3.01 8.60
C ALA A 69 12.68 -4.26 7.71
N GLN A 70 12.21 -5.41 8.20
CA GLN A 70 12.21 -6.68 7.48
C GLN A 70 11.36 -6.61 6.22
N THR A 71 10.17 -5.98 6.29
CA THR A 71 9.31 -5.76 5.11
C THR A 71 10.02 -4.92 4.07
N ARG A 72 10.71 -3.83 4.50
CA ARG A 72 11.48 -2.99 3.56
C ARG A 72 12.63 -3.75 2.88
N ALA A 73 13.33 -4.62 3.62
CA ALA A 73 14.41 -5.45 3.06
C ALA A 73 13.85 -6.40 2.00
N LEU A 74 12.79 -7.13 2.33
CA LEU A 74 12.13 -8.08 1.43
C LEU A 74 11.60 -7.43 0.15
N LEU A 75 10.96 -6.26 0.27
CA LEU A 75 10.45 -5.53 -0.90
C LEU A 75 11.58 -5.07 -1.82
N ARG A 76 12.71 -4.63 -1.26
CA ARG A 76 13.88 -4.19 -2.04
C ARG A 76 14.48 -5.31 -2.89
N GLU A 77 14.39 -6.56 -2.44
CA GLU A 77 14.91 -7.72 -3.15
C GLU A 77 13.93 -8.29 -4.19
N ARG A 78 12.63 -8.14 -3.94
CA ARG A 78 11.60 -8.93 -4.62
C ARG A 78 10.57 -8.12 -5.40
N ALA A 79 10.53 -6.80 -5.27
CA ALA A 79 9.49 -5.98 -5.87
C ALA A 79 9.98 -4.60 -6.30
N TYR A 80 9.32 -4.02 -7.28
CA TYR A 80 9.38 -2.58 -7.51
C TYR A 80 8.36 -1.88 -6.62
N THR A 81 8.82 -0.90 -5.86
CA THR A 81 8.00 -0.12 -4.95
C THR A 81 7.59 1.20 -5.57
N ILE A 82 6.29 1.50 -5.51
CA ILE A 82 5.72 2.72 -6.08
C ILE A 82 5.00 3.50 -5.00
N PHE A 83 5.47 4.72 -4.76
CA PHE A 83 4.80 5.65 -3.86
C PHE A 83 3.93 6.63 -4.63
N ILE A 84 2.61 6.54 -4.48
CA ILE A 84 1.66 7.53 -5.00
C ILE A 84 1.48 8.60 -3.93
N ARG A 85 2.25 9.68 -4.09
CA ARG A 85 2.24 10.79 -3.14
C ARG A 85 0.96 11.59 -3.26
N VAL A 86 0.27 11.76 -2.16
CA VAL A 86 -0.92 12.62 -2.03
C VAL A 86 -0.80 13.49 -0.78
N SER A 87 -1.38 14.67 -0.81
CA SER A 87 -1.42 15.56 0.37
C SER A 87 -2.20 14.92 1.53
N PRO A 88 -1.88 15.26 2.78
CA PRO A 88 -2.64 14.82 3.95
C PRO A 88 -4.13 15.16 3.87
N GLU A 89 -4.47 16.29 3.29
CA GLU A 89 -5.85 16.75 3.09
C GLU A 89 -6.61 15.78 2.17
N ARG A 90 -5.99 15.40 1.06
CA ARG A 90 -6.57 14.44 0.11
C ARG A 90 -6.60 13.03 0.68
N ALA A 91 -5.58 12.64 1.43
CA ALA A 91 -5.58 11.38 2.16
C ALA A 91 -6.73 11.30 3.16
N LEU A 92 -6.96 12.36 3.94
CA LEU A 92 -8.08 12.46 4.87
C LEU A 92 -9.43 12.35 4.16
N ALA A 93 -9.61 13.06 3.05
CA ALA A 93 -10.85 12.99 2.26
C ALA A 93 -11.12 11.55 1.77
N ARG A 94 -10.08 10.83 1.29
CA ARG A 94 -10.21 9.42 0.88
C ARG A 94 -10.53 8.50 2.06
N VAL A 95 -9.91 8.71 3.22
CA VAL A 95 -10.18 7.92 4.43
C VAL A 95 -11.64 8.11 4.87
N ARG A 96 -12.14 9.34 4.89
CA ARG A 96 -13.54 9.63 5.26
C ARG A 96 -14.56 9.07 4.29
N ALA A 97 -14.23 8.99 3.01
CA ALA A 97 -15.06 8.37 1.98
C ALA A 97 -15.02 6.83 2.00
N SER A 98 -14.03 6.24 2.66
CA SER A 98 -13.88 4.79 2.75
C SER A 98 -14.76 4.21 3.86
N ARG A 99 -15.39 3.05 3.58
CA ARG A 99 -16.10 2.27 4.61
C ARG A 99 -15.16 1.44 5.48
N GLN A 100 -13.90 1.31 5.11
CA GLN A 100 -12.90 0.53 5.84
C GLN A 100 -12.43 1.30 7.07
N ARG A 101 -12.63 0.72 8.25
CA ARG A 101 -12.11 1.26 9.51
C ARG A 101 -10.58 1.14 9.53
N ARG A 102 -9.92 2.19 9.96
CA ARG A 102 -8.45 2.26 10.10
C ARG A 102 -8.09 2.52 11.56
N PRO A 103 -7.76 1.49 12.35
CA PRO A 103 -7.53 1.64 13.80
C PRO A 103 -6.55 2.76 14.14
N MET A 104 -5.45 2.90 13.40
CA MET A 104 -4.42 3.93 13.62
C MET A 104 -4.92 5.38 13.43
N LEU A 105 -6.04 5.57 12.76
CA LEU A 105 -6.62 6.91 12.54
C LEU A 105 -7.74 7.24 13.53
N GLY A 106 -8.14 6.26 14.36
CA GLY A 106 -9.26 6.40 15.28
C GLY A 106 -10.62 6.43 14.58
N GLU A 107 -11.67 6.56 15.36
CA GLU A 107 -13.05 6.58 14.83
C GLU A 107 -13.37 7.85 14.02
N ARG A 108 -12.79 8.97 14.40
CA ARG A 108 -12.97 10.27 13.74
C ARG A 108 -11.61 10.81 13.27
N PRO A 109 -11.14 10.41 12.08
CA PRO A 109 -9.86 10.87 11.56
C PRO A 109 -9.81 12.39 11.45
N THR A 110 -8.76 13.00 12.03
CA THR A 110 -8.47 14.43 11.93
C THR A 110 -7.32 14.70 10.98
N LEU A 111 -7.22 15.92 10.46
CA LEU A 111 -6.09 16.32 9.62
C LEU A 111 -4.76 16.24 10.41
N ALA A 112 -4.78 16.60 11.68
CA ALA A 112 -3.59 16.52 12.54
C ALA A 112 -3.09 15.07 12.67
N THR A 113 -4.00 14.10 12.91
CA THR A 113 -3.64 12.69 12.99
C THR A 113 -3.05 12.18 11.66
N VAL A 114 -3.66 12.57 10.53
CA VAL A 114 -3.18 12.16 9.21
C VAL A 114 -1.82 12.78 8.89
N LYS A 115 -1.61 14.08 9.21
CA LYS A 115 -0.32 14.76 9.02
C LYS A 115 0.78 14.09 9.82
N ARG A 116 0.57 13.84 11.11
CA ARG A 116 1.55 13.17 11.98
C ARG A 116 1.95 11.80 11.39
N LEU A 117 0.98 10.94 11.05
CA LEU A 117 1.27 9.63 10.46
C LEU A 117 1.93 9.73 9.08
N TYR A 118 1.62 10.75 8.30
CA TYR A 118 2.27 11.00 7.02
C TYR A 118 3.74 11.38 7.22
N GLU A 119 4.05 12.30 8.12
CA GLU A 119 5.40 12.75 8.44
C GLU A 119 6.27 11.60 8.99
N GLU A 120 5.72 10.80 9.91
CA GLU A 120 6.40 9.60 10.45
C GLU A 120 6.78 8.59 9.37
N ARG A 121 5.95 8.43 8.34
CA ARG A 121 6.10 7.40 7.28
C ARG A 121 6.83 7.92 6.05
N LEU A 122 6.83 9.22 5.82
CA LEU A 122 7.39 9.84 4.62
C LEU A 122 8.86 9.44 4.34
N PRO A 123 9.77 9.34 5.35
CA PRO A 123 11.14 8.90 5.13
C PRO A 123 11.25 7.48 4.54
N HIS A 124 10.26 6.61 4.80
CA HIS A 124 10.19 5.27 4.25
C HIS A 124 9.57 5.27 2.85
N TYR A 125 8.51 6.05 2.66
CA TYR A 125 7.82 6.15 1.36
C TYR A 125 8.68 6.82 0.29
N ALA A 126 9.48 7.84 0.67
CA ALA A 126 10.36 8.56 -0.25
C ALA A 126 11.50 7.70 -0.82
N ARG A 127 11.74 6.51 -0.23
CA ARG A 127 12.72 5.53 -0.71
C ARG A 127 12.14 4.54 -1.72
N ALA A 128 10.91 4.72 -2.15
CA ALA A 128 10.31 3.90 -3.20
C ALA A 128 11.10 4.05 -4.52
N ASP A 129 11.14 2.98 -5.32
CA ASP A 129 11.82 2.96 -6.62
C ASP A 129 11.23 3.97 -7.59
N TYR A 130 9.94 4.26 -7.43
CA TYR A 130 9.25 5.29 -8.19
C TYR A 130 8.28 6.09 -7.31
N VAL A 131 8.40 7.41 -7.37
CA VAL A 131 7.50 8.33 -6.67
C VAL A 131 6.71 9.12 -7.72
N VAL A 132 5.39 8.99 -7.69
CA VAL A 132 4.49 9.68 -8.62
C VAL A 132 3.54 10.60 -7.85
N ASP A 133 3.33 11.81 -8.36
CA ASP A 133 2.36 12.74 -7.79
C ASP A 133 0.94 12.30 -8.13
N GLY A 134 0.16 12.02 -7.09
CA GLY A 134 -1.26 11.63 -7.17
C GLY A 134 -2.23 12.74 -6.81
N ASP A 135 -1.73 13.91 -6.49
CA ASP A 135 -2.60 15.04 -6.13
C ASP A 135 -3.25 15.67 -7.37
N ARG A 136 -3.49 16.52 -7.83
CA ARG A 136 -4.10 17.23 -8.95
C ARG A 136 -4.14 16.47 -10.29
N ARG A 137 -3.97 15.14 -10.27
CA ARG A 137 -3.93 14.32 -11.48
C ARG A 137 -5.05 13.30 -11.52
N LYS A 138 -5.53 12.98 -12.72
CA LYS A 138 -6.49 11.88 -12.93
C LYS A 138 -5.77 10.53 -12.72
N ASP A 139 -6.50 9.56 -12.19
CA ASP A 139 -5.97 8.18 -12.01
C ASP A 139 -5.33 7.62 -13.28
N THR A 140 -5.92 7.91 -14.45
CA THR A 140 -5.42 7.43 -15.76
C THR A 140 -4.03 7.97 -16.08
N ALA A 141 -3.76 9.24 -15.79
CA ALA A 141 -2.44 9.84 -16.01
C ALA A 141 -1.38 9.27 -15.05
N VAL A 142 -1.74 9.06 -13.78
CA VAL A 142 -0.84 8.43 -12.80
C VAL A 142 -0.51 6.99 -13.20
N ILE A 143 -1.51 6.24 -13.69
CA ILE A 143 -1.31 4.86 -14.17
C ILE A 143 -0.42 4.84 -15.40
N ALA A 144 -0.63 5.73 -16.36
CA ALA A 144 0.21 5.81 -17.57
C ALA A 144 1.68 6.06 -17.23
N ASP A 145 1.97 6.96 -16.29
CA ASP A 145 3.34 7.22 -15.83
C ASP A 145 3.98 5.99 -15.18
N VAL A 146 3.22 5.29 -14.31
CA VAL A 146 3.72 4.07 -13.64
C VAL A 146 3.99 2.97 -14.65
N VAL A 147 3.07 2.76 -15.60
CA VAL A 147 3.24 1.76 -16.67
C VAL A 147 4.46 2.09 -17.53
N GLY A 148 4.59 3.34 -17.99
CA GLY A 148 5.76 3.77 -18.77
C GLY A 148 7.08 3.60 -18.01
N TRP A 149 7.09 3.87 -16.70
CA TRP A 149 8.27 3.65 -15.87
C TRP A 149 8.61 2.14 -15.75
N LEU A 150 7.61 1.27 -15.56
CA LEU A 150 7.79 -0.19 -15.49
C LEU A 150 8.28 -0.77 -16.83
N ASP A 151 7.81 -0.25 -17.97
CA ASP A 151 8.25 -0.66 -19.30
C ASP A 151 9.76 -0.46 -19.47
N THR A 152 10.31 0.64 -18.96
CA THR A 152 11.77 0.88 -19.01
C THR A 152 12.57 -0.16 -18.22
N ARG A 153 11.94 -0.92 -17.33
CA ARG A 153 12.54 -1.95 -16.47
C ARG A 153 12.22 -3.37 -16.91
N ARG A 154 11.59 -3.52 -18.08
CA ARG A 154 11.19 -4.80 -18.64
C ARG A 154 10.36 -5.63 -17.66
N PHE A 155 9.49 -4.96 -16.87
CA PHE A 155 8.59 -5.65 -15.98
C PHE A 155 7.71 -6.61 -16.81
N PRO A 156 7.59 -7.90 -16.43
CA PRO A 156 6.83 -8.87 -17.19
C PRO A 156 5.34 -8.54 -17.10
N CYS A 157 4.82 -7.84 -18.10
CA CYS A 157 3.40 -7.58 -18.27
C CYS A 157 2.84 -8.52 -19.33
N ASN A 158 1.73 -9.19 -19.05
CA ASN A 158 0.92 -9.84 -20.07
C ASN A 158 0.07 -8.76 -20.75
N ARG A 159 0.60 -8.11 -21.77
CA ARG A 159 -0.15 -7.25 -22.69
C ARG A 159 -0.67 -8.06 -23.86
#